data_49f984b91ac429c839d8f546c30bc13e
#
_entry.id   49f984b91ac429c839d8f546c30bc13e
#
_cell.length_a   1.000
_cell.length_b   1.000
_cell.length_c   1.000
_cell.angle_alpha   90.00
_cell.angle_beta   90.00
_cell.angle_gamma   90.00
#
_symmetry.space_group_name_H-M   'P 1'
#
loop_
_entity.id
_entity.type
_entity.pdbx_description
1 polymer ?
#
loop_
_entity_poly.entity_id
_entity_poly.type
_entity_poly.pdbx_seq_one_letter_code
_entity_poly.pdbx_strand_id
1 'polypeptide(L)'
;MKGQKIDMKIIKTVDAEGAVLCHDITQIIKGVTKDTVFKKGHVVRKEDIPVLLSVGKDNLYIWENDDNMLHENEAAEILCSLCINDHMNRTGPKEGKINLSADCHGLLKINREALKTVNSFGQMMIASIHGNFPVHKGDKIAGTRIIPLVIEKEKMERVRDQINSMTSGQPIFEIKEFKGKKVGVVTTGNEVFYGRIKDTFTPVIIDKIAEFGGEMFEHIVLEDDDKKVTKAILELIEKRADMVVCTGGMSVDPDDKTPLAIKNTGADIISYGAPVLPGAMFLLAYYGKNGSDKTIPILGLPGCVMYAKRTIFDLILPRVMADDEVTAEDIAELGEGGLCLECDVCVFPKCTFGR
;
A
#
# COMPACT_ATOMS: atom_id res chain seq x y z
N MET A 1 17.87 18.00 -25.57
CA MET A 1 17.65 18.90 -24.43
C MET A 1 19.00 19.40 -23.98
N LYS A 2 19.29 20.70 -24.11
CA LYS A 2 20.55 21.29 -23.63
C LYS A 2 20.45 21.36 -22.10
N GLY A 3 21.30 20.60 -21.41
CA GLY A 3 21.42 20.69 -19.96
C GLY A 3 21.92 22.09 -19.60
N GLN A 4 21.12 22.81 -18.83
CA GLN A 4 21.54 24.04 -18.18
C GLN A 4 22.65 23.67 -17.20
N LYS A 5 23.84 24.27 -17.39
CA LYS A 5 24.98 24.11 -16.50
C LYS A 5 24.60 24.78 -15.16
N ILE A 6 24.45 23.99 -14.13
CA ILE A 6 24.36 24.46 -12.75
C ILE A 6 25.76 24.99 -12.41
N ASP A 7 25.91 26.28 -12.20
CA ASP A 7 27.18 26.90 -11.81
C ASP A 7 27.44 26.73 -10.30
N MET A 8 27.59 25.47 -9.88
CA MET A 8 28.24 25.20 -8.59
C MET A 8 29.74 25.41 -8.78
N LYS A 9 30.32 26.29 -8.00
CA LYS A 9 31.76 26.51 -8.04
C LYS A 9 32.44 25.29 -7.41
N ILE A 10 33.28 24.67 -8.22
CA ILE A 10 34.15 23.60 -7.74
C ILE A 10 35.47 24.25 -7.35
N ILE A 11 35.90 23.98 -6.11
CA ILE A 11 37.22 24.36 -5.62
C ILE A 11 38.07 23.11 -5.40
N LYS A 12 39.37 23.19 -5.66
CA LYS A 12 40.28 22.13 -5.25
C LYS A 12 40.38 22.07 -3.73
N THR A 13 40.39 20.88 -3.18
CA THR A 13 40.44 20.69 -1.73
C THR A 13 41.62 21.38 -1.09
N VAL A 14 42.77 21.42 -1.79
CA VAL A 14 44.00 22.10 -1.31
C VAL A 14 43.80 23.62 -1.16
N ASP A 15 42.87 24.22 -1.88
CA ASP A 15 42.57 25.65 -1.87
C ASP A 15 41.28 25.97 -1.05
N ALA A 16 40.73 24.97 -0.35
CA ALA A 16 39.40 25.09 0.27
C ALA A 16 39.41 25.65 1.71
N GLU A 17 40.56 26.11 2.23
CA GLU A 17 40.61 26.72 3.56
C GLU A 17 39.63 27.92 3.65
N GLY A 18 38.78 27.90 4.68
CA GLY A 18 37.70 28.87 4.87
C GLY A 18 36.43 28.62 4.09
N ALA A 19 36.41 27.66 3.19
CA ALA A 19 35.18 27.28 2.46
C ALA A 19 34.19 26.53 3.36
N VAL A 20 32.89 26.69 3.11
CA VAL A 20 31.83 26.00 3.85
C VAL A 20 31.37 24.79 3.06
N LEU A 21 31.40 23.59 3.68
CA LEU A 21 30.93 22.35 3.06
C LEU A 21 29.44 22.41 2.77
N CYS A 22 29.06 22.11 1.54
CA CYS A 22 27.67 22.12 1.07
C CYS A 22 26.91 20.84 1.45
N HIS A 23 27.61 19.75 1.76
CA HIS A 23 27.04 18.45 2.08
C HIS A 23 27.90 17.70 3.08
N ASP A 24 27.35 16.64 3.67
CA ASP A 24 28.08 15.75 4.53
C ASP A 24 29.16 14.99 3.77
N ILE A 25 30.38 14.96 4.29
CA ILE A 25 31.47 14.14 3.78
C ILE A 25 31.48 12.83 4.55
N THR A 26 31.15 11.74 3.87
CA THR A 26 31.07 10.40 4.46
C THR A 26 32.31 9.59 4.08
N GLN A 27 32.91 8.92 5.06
CA GLN A 27 33.93 7.90 4.84
C GLN A 27 33.28 6.53 4.81
N ILE A 28 33.59 5.73 3.78
CA ILE A 28 33.10 4.34 3.65
C ILE A 28 34.33 3.44 3.59
N ILE A 29 34.52 2.62 4.62
CA ILE A 29 35.54 1.56 4.64
C ILE A 29 34.78 0.23 4.82
N LYS A 30 34.84 -0.63 3.80
CA LYS A 30 34.13 -1.92 3.79
C LYS A 30 34.44 -2.74 5.05
N GLY A 31 33.41 -3.04 5.84
CA GLY A 31 33.52 -3.85 7.06
C GLY A 31 34.03 -3.10 8.30
N VAL A 32 34.33 -1.80 8.19
CA VAL A 32 34.88 -1.00 9.29
C VAL A 32 33.97 0.16 9.66
N THR A 33 33.68 1.08 8.72
CA THR A 33 32.86 2.27 9.02
C THR A 33 32.12 2.78 7.78
N LYS A 34 30.97 3.38 8.06
CA LYS A 34 30.22 4.25 7.15
C LYS A 34 29.71 5.45 7.96
N ASP A 35 30.64 6.38 8.25
CA ASP A 35 30.36 7.53 9.08
C ASP A 35 30.60 8.86 8.39
N THR A 36 29.91 9.91 8.87
CA THR A 36 30.11 11.27 8.42
C THR A 36 31.36 11.84 9.11
N VAL A 37 32.39 12.13 8.33
CA VAL A 37 33.65 12.74 8.82
C VAL A 37 33.47 14.24 9.02
N PHE A 38 32.82 14.92 8.09
CA PHE A 38 32.48 16.34 8.19
C PHE A 38 31.01 16.53 7.84
N LYS A 39 30.34 17.34 8.62
CA LYS A 39 28.93 17.69 8.37
C LYS A 39 28.82 18.89 7.43
N LYS A 40 27.69 18.97 6.71
CA LYS A 40 27.27 20.20 6.01
C LYS A 40 27.38 21.41 6.95
N GLY A 41 27.85 22.51 6.41
CA GLY A 41 28.10 23.74 7.17
C GLY A 41 29.43 23.78 7.91
N HIS A 42 30.22 22.70 7.87
CA HIS A 42 31.58 22.73 8.42
C HIS A 42 32.46 23.69 7.62
N VAL A 43 33.14 24.60 8.32
CA VAL A 43 34.13 25.50 7.69
C VAL A 43 35.45 24.76 7.60
N VAL A 44 35.95 24.53 6.40
CA VAL A 44 37.17 23.78 6.14
C VAL A 44 38.36 24.52 6.74
N ARG A 45 39.09 23.84 7.58
CA ARG A 45 40.32 24.33 8.18
C ARG A 45 41.53 23.68 7.50
N LYS A 46 42.70 24.25 7.70
CA LYS A 46 43.93 23.74 7.13
C LYS A 46 44.20 22.29 7.50
N GLU A 47 43.91 21.91 8.74
CA GLU A 47 44.05 20.55 9.25
C GLU A 47 43.04 19.54 8.68
N ASP A 48 41.94 20.01 8.10
CA ASP A 48 40.91 19.15 7.50
C ASP A 48 41.29 18.71 6.06
N ILE A 49 42.15 19.47 5.39
CA ILE A 49 42.56 19.21 3.99
C ILE A 49 43.17 17.81 3.81
N PRO A 50 44.12 17.34 4.62
CA PRO A 50 44.62 15.99 4.51
C PRO A 50 43.57 14.91 4.72
N VAL A 51 42.60 15.15 5.63
CA VAL A 51 41.52 14.22 5.89
C VAL A 51 40.56 14.14 4.71
N LEU A 52 40.16 15.29 4.14
CA LEU A 52 39.32 15.37 2.94
C LEU A 52 39.97 14.63 1.75
N LEU A 53 41.26 14.82 1.53
CA LEU A 53 42.02 14.11 0.48
C LEU A 53 42.03 12.60 0.76
N SER A 54 42.25 12.17 2.01
CA SER A 54 42.30 10.77 2.40
C SER A 54 40.99 10.01 2.17
N VAL A 55 39.84 10.71 2.18
CA VAL A 55 38.50 10.16 1.86
C VAL A 55 38.14 10.36 0.38
N GLY A 56 39.14 10.68 -0.46
CA GLY A 56 38.97 10.77 -1.92
C GLY A 56 38.29 12.04 -2.42
N LYS A 57 38.39 13.14 -1.69
CA LYS A 57 37.80 14.43 -2.05
C LYS A 57 38.88 15.38 -2.56
N ASP A 58 39.26 15.25 -3.84
CA ASP A 58 40.18 16.15 -4.50
C ASP A 58 39.58 17.52 -4.84
N ASN A 59 38.25 17.56 -4.99
CA ASN A 59 37.50 18.77 -5.28
C ASN A 59 36.27 18.82 -4.36
N LEU A 60 35.88 20.04 -3.97
CA LEU A 60 34.70 20.33 -3.16
C LEU A 60 33.75 21.25 -3.88
N TYR A 61 32.46 21.05 -3.70
CA TYR A 61 31.45 22.03 -4.11
C TYR A 61 31.32 23.11 -3.06
N ILE A 62 31.36 24.36 -3.51
CA ILE A 62 31.12 25.53 -2.68
C ILE A 62 29.74 26.07 -3.03
N TRP A 63 28.98 26.42 -2.00
CA TRP A 63 27.69 27.07 -2.10
C TRP A 63 27.90 28.57 -2.36
N GLU A 64 27.49 29.05 -3.54
CA GLU A 64 27.16 30.46 -3.74
C GLU A 64 25.63 30.56 -3.59
N ASN A 65 25.14 31.38 -2.65
CA ASN A 65 23.71 31.55 -2.39
C ASN A 65 23.03 31.99 -3.70
N ASP A 66 22.23 31.10 -4.26
CA ASP A 66 21.27 31.41 -5.33
C ASP A 66 19.86 31.16 -4.76
N ASP A 67 19.08 32.23 -4.57
CA ASP A 67 17.72 32.17 -4.02
C ASP A 67 16.74 31.37 -4.92
N ASN A 68 17.14 31.07 -6.16
CA ASN A 68 16.38 30.25 -7.11
C ASN A 68 16.67 28.74 -6.98
N MET A 69 17.64 28.37 -6.13
CA MET A 69 18.03 26.98 -5.91
C MET A 69 17.68 26.51 -4.50
N LEU A 70 17.28 25.27 -4.37
CA LEU A 70 17.06 24.59 -3.10
C LEU A 70 18.15 23.55 -2.87
N HIS A 71 18.64 23.46 -1.66
CA HIS A 71 19.49 22.35 -1.25
C HIS A 71 18.69 21.04 -1.25
N GLU A 72 19.34 19.90 -1.53
CA GLU A 72 18.72 18.57 -1.59
C GLU A 72 17.80 18.26 -0.39
N ASN A 73 18.19 18.69 0.83
CA ASN A 73 17.39 18.43 2.03
C ASN A 73 16.13 19.31 2.10
N GLU A 74 16.18 20.56 1.62
CA GLU A 74 15.01 21.44 1.56
C GLU A 74 14.03 20.96 0.49
N ALA A 75 14.54 20.56 -0.66
CA ALA A 75 13.74 19.97 -1.72
C ALA A 75 13.16 18.60 -1.33
N ALA A 76 13.87 17.80 -0.52
CA ALA A 76 13.36 16.54 0.03
C ALA A 76 12.15 16.76 0.96
N GLU A 77 12.12 17.88 1.72
CA GLU A 77 10.95 18.22 2.53
C GLU A 77 9.72 18.50 1.66
N ILE A 78 9.89 19.25 0.57
CA ILE A 78 8.81 19.52 -0.39
C ILE A 78 8.32 18.21 -1.01
N LEU A 79 9.23 17.34 -1.47
CA LEU A 79 8.89 16.06 -2.07
C LEU A 79 8.16 15.14 -1.07
N CYS A 80 8.63 15.10 0.17
CA CYS A 80 8.02 14.32 1.24
C CYS A 80 6.61 14.82 1.58
N SER A 81 6.38 16.14 1.56
CA SER A 81 5.06 16.73 1.85
C SER A 81 3.97 16.29 0.87
N LEU A 82 4.32 15.88 -0.34
CA LEU A 82 3.39 15.31 -1.33
C LEU A 82 3.03 13.85 -1.04
N CYS A 83 3.80 13.20 -0.17
CA CYS A 83 3.70 11.76 0.08
C CYS A 83 2.93 11.42 1.34
N ILE A 84 3.06 12.24 2.39
CA ILE A 84 2.72 11.88 3.76
C ILE A 84 1.38 12.48 4.18
N ASN A 85 0.59 11.67 4.90
CA ASN A 85 -0.57 12.11 5.68
C ASN A 85 -0.53 11.47 7.07
N ASP A 86 -1.69 11.42 7.76
CA ASP A 86 -1.87 10.71 9.01
C ASP A 86 -1.48 9.22 8.88
N HIS A 87 -1.16 8.56 10.00
CA HIS A 87 -0.75 7.15 10.08
C HIS A 87 0.61 6.82 9.44
N MET A 88 1.44 7.85 9.19
CA MET A 88 2.79 7.66 8.68
C MET A 88 3.83 8.39 9.52
N ASN A 89 4.97 7.75 9.72
CA ASN A 89 6.17 8.34 10.28
C ASN A 89 7.21 8.59 9.19
N ARG A 90 8.04 9.61 9.37
CA ARG A 90 9.15 9.92 8.48
C ARG A 90 10.46 10.11 9.22
N THR A 91 11.57 9.88 8.54
CA THR A 91 12.89 10.29 9.03
C THR A 91 13.12 11.78 8.74
N GLY A 92 14.07 12.39 9.43
CA GLY A 92 14.63 13.66 8.97
C GLY A 92 15.35 13.50 7.61
N PRO A 93 15.50 14.61 6.85
CA PRO A 93 16.22 14.59 5.61
C PRO A 93 17.73 14.36 5.83
N LYS A 94 18.29 13.42 5.08
CA LYS A 94 19.73 13.14 5.06
C LYS A 94 20.16 12.82 3.63
N GLU A 95 21.11 13.60 3.10
CA GLU A 95 21.59 13.44 1.72
C GLU A 95 20.45 13.44 0.70
N GLY A 96 19.51 14.37 0.85
CA GLY A 96 18.32 14.49 0.00
C GLY A 96 17.29 13.37 0.15
N LYS A 97 17.45 12.45 1.13
CA LYS A 97 16.61 11.28 1.33
C LYS A 97 15.76 11.39 2.58
N ILE A 98 14.47 11.01 2.45
CA ILE A 98 13.53 10.79 3.55
C ILE A 98 12.89 9.41 3.36
N ASN A 99 12.82 8.61 4.45
CA ASN A 99 12.11 7.34 4.44
C ASN A 99 10.78 7.50 5.15
N LEU A 100 9.76 6.79 4.64
CA LEU A 100 8.41 6.73 5.20
C LEU A 100 8.14 5.33 5.76
N SER A 101 7.48 5.28 6.90
CA SER A 101 7.04 4.04 7.54
C SER A 101 5.61 4.18 8.07
N ALA A 102 4.92 3.06 8.19
CA ALA A 102 3.58 3.00 8.75
C ALA A 102 3.59 3.24 10.26
N ASP A 103 2.60 3.95 10.80
CA ASP A 103 2.40 4.15 12.24
C ASP A 103 1.25 3.32 12.82
N CYS A 104 0.47 2.68 11.98
CA CYS A 104 -0.60 1.78 12.38
C CYS A 104 -0.63 0.50 11.54
N HIS A 105 -1.52 -0.41 11.91
CA HIS A 105 -1.91 -1.55 11.07
C HIS A 105 -3.04 -1.10 10.14
N GLY A 106 -2.83 -1.17 8.83
CA GLY A 106 -3.79 -0.67 7.85
C GLY A 106 -3.48 -1.10 6.43
N LEU A 107 -4.32 -0.67 5.51
CA LEU A 107 -4.19 -0.86 4.07
C LEU A 107 -3.41 0.30 3.46
N LEU A 108 -2.28 0.03 2.81
CA LEU A 108 -1.56 1.04 2.05
C LEU A 108 -2.24 1.29 0.70
N LYS A 109 -2.64 2.54 0.46
CA LYS A 109 -3.11 3.03 -0.84
C LYS A 109 -2.05 3.90 -1.49
N ILE A 110 -1.96 3.82 -2.82
CA ILE A 110 -1.00 4.59 -3.63
C ILE A 110 -1.72 5.22 -4.82
N ASN A 111 -1.62 6.52 -4.96
CA ASN A 111 -1.99 7.18 -6.21
C ASN A 111 -0.89 6.93 -7.25
N ARG A 112 -1.08 5.89 -8.07
CA ARG A 112 -0.08 5.41 -9.05
C ARG A 112 0.25 6.45 -10.11
N GLU A 113 -0.74 7.20 -10.58
CA GLU A 113 -0.53 8.23 -11.59
C GLU A 113 0.25 9.43 -11.03
N ALA A 114 -0.05 9.86 -9.82
CA ALA A 114 0.71 10.91 -9.15
C ALA A 114 2.15 10.47 -8.88
N LEU A 115 2.36 9.25 -8.39
CA LEU A 115 3.69 8.65 -8.18
C LEU A 115 4.51 8.60 -9.48
N LYS A 116 3.91 8.12 -10.57
CA LYS A 116 4.53 8.08 -11.90
C LYS A 116 4.87 9.46 -12.41
N THR A 117 3.95 10.43 -12.22
CA THR A 117 4.15 11.82 -12.63
C THR A 117 5.35 12.43 -11.94
N VAL A 118 5.49 12.33 -10.60
CA VAL A 118 6.67 12.81 -9.87
C VAL A 118 7.94 12.20 -10.43
N ASN A 119 7.97 10.88 -10.59
CA ASN A 119 9.17 10.17 -11.08
C ASN A 119 9.53 10.54 -12.52
N SER A 120 8.59 11.07 -13.30
CA SER A 120 8.82 11.52 -14.68
C SER A 120 9.49 12.89 -14.79
N PHE A 121 9.51 13.70 -13.73
CA PHE A 121 10.17 15.00 -13.74
C PHE A 121 11.70 14.93 -13.81
N GLY A 122 12.28 13.78 -13.36
CA GLY A 122 13.74 13.60 -13.27
C GLY A 122 14.37 14.41 -12.14
N GLN A 123 15.58 14.05 -11.75
CA GLN A 123 16.35 14.62 -10.64
C GLN A 123 15.72 14.39 -9.25
N MET A 124 14.59 13.73 -9.16
CA MET A 124 13.93 13.28 -7.95
C MET A 124 13.32 11.90 -8.15
N MET A 125 13.10 11.17 -7.06
CA MET A 125 12.48 9.85 -7.14
C MET A 125 11.72 9.53 -5.85
N ILE A 126 10.66 8.76 -6.02
CA ILE A 126 9.90 8.11 -4.96
C ILE A 126 9.85 6.63 -5.30
N ALA A 127 10.31 5.77 -4.41
CA ALA A 127 10.15 4.32 -4.51
C ALA A 127 9.32 3.82 -3.34
N SER A 128 8.38 2.91 -3.60
CA SER A 128 7.48 2.35 -2.59
C SER A 128 7.36 0.84 -2.71
N ILE A 129 6.80 0.20 -1.70
CA ILE A 129 6.21 -1.12 -1.81
C ILE A 129 4.90 -1.04 -2.63
N HIS A 130 4.31 -2.17 -3.00
CA HIS A 130 3.02 -2.18 -3.70
C HIS A 130 1.87 -1.72 -2.80
N GLY A 131 0.92 -0.97 -3.37
CA GLY A 131 -0.34 -0.61 -2.74
C GLY A 131 -1.34 -1.77 -2.72
N ASN A 132 -2.47 -1.54 -2.04
CA ASN A 132 -3.54 -2.51 -1.80
C ASN A 132 -3.13 -3.72 -0.95
N PHE A 133 -2.02 -3.61 -0.20
CA PHE A 133 -1.57 -4.63 0.75
C PHE A 133 -1.57 -4.10 2.19
N PRO A 134 -1.77 -5.00 3.17
CA PRO A 134 -1.68 -4.63 4.57
C PRO A 134 -0.24 -4.25 4.95
N VAL A 135 -0.12 -3.26 5.80
CA VAL A 135 1.12 -2.84 6.46
C VAL A 135 0.93 -2.83 7.97
N HIS A 136 2.01 -3.07 8.71
CA HIS A 136 2.03 -3.02 10.16
C HIS A 136 2.84 -1.81 10.64
N LYS A 137 2.57 -1.37 11.86
CA LYS A 137 3.35 -0.30 12.49
C LYS A 137 4.84 -0.59 12.42
N GLY A 138 5.60 0.36 11.87
CA GLY A 138 7.04 0.26 11.66
C GLY A 138 7.48 -0.27 10.31
N ASP A 139 6.56 -0.81 9.48
CA ASP A 139 6.89 -1.25 8.13
C ASP A 139 7.34 -0.08 7.28
N LYS A 140 8.42 -0.27 6.52
CA LYS A 140 8.87 0.71 5.52
C LYS A 140 7.93 0.65 4.33
N ILE A 141 7.36 1.80 3.98
CA ILE A 141 6.40 1.91 2.87
C ILE A 141 6.99 2.58 1.65
N ALA A 142 7.82 3.62 1.84
CA ALA A 142 8.43 4.35 0.75
C ALA A 142 9.74 5.03 1.15
N GLY A 143 10.49 5.47 0.16
CA GLY A 143 11.63 6.36 0.30
C GLY A 143 11.64 7.39 -0.82
N THR A 144 11.86 8.65 -0.46
CA THR A 144 12.02 9.76 -1.41
C THR A 144 13.48 10.17 -1.49
N ARG A 145 13.92 10.69 -2.63
CA ARG A 145 15.26 11.23 -2.78
C ARG A 145 15.33 12.32 -3.85
N ILE A 146 16.07 13.37 -3.54
CA ILE A 146 16.56 14.34 -4.51
C ILE A 146 17.93 13.86 -4.98
N ILE A 147 18.14 13.82 -6.30
CA ILE A 147 19.37 13.24 -6.88
C ILE A 147 20.52 14.23 -6.89
N PRO A 148 20.35 15.50 -7.35
CA PRO A 148 21.44 16.48 -7.31
C PRO A 148 21.54 17.13 -5.93
N LEU A 149 22.71 17.64 -5.59
CA LEU A 149 22.94 18.39 -4.34
C LEU A 149 22.07 19.64 -4.22
N VAL A 150 21.80 20.27 -5.34
CA VAL A 150 20.89 21.43 -5.47
C VAL A 150 19.96 21.25 -6.65
N ILE A 151 18.74 21.76 -6.55
CA ILE A 151 17.71 21.66 -7.56
C ILE A 151 16.96 22.99 -7.69
N GLU A 152 16.49 23.32 -8.88
CA GLU A 152 15.75 24.53 -9.15
C GLU A 152 14.46 24.60 -8.30
N LYS A 153 14.27 25.71 -7.59
CA LYS A 153 13.08 25.97 -6.76
C LYS A 153 11.81 25.93 -7.62
N GLU A 154 11.83 26.61 -8.77
CA GLU A 154 10.70 26.62 -9.72
C GLU A 154 10.31 25.21 -10.16
N LYS A 155 11.29 24.31 -10.34
CA LYS A 155 10.99 22.90 -10.67
C LYS A 155 10.23 22.20 -9.55
N MET A 156 10.64 22.40 -8.29
CA MET A 156 9.96 21.80 -7.14
C MET A 156 8.55 22.37 -6.96
N GLU A 157 8.37 23.67 -7.21
CA GLU A 157 7.06 24.33 -7.18
C GLU A 157 6.14 23.77 -8.27
N ARG A 158 6.62 23.62 -9.50
CA ARG A 158 5.86 22.99 -10.60
C ARG A 158 5.42 21.56 -10.26
N VAL A 159 6.32 20.76 -9.68
CA VAL A 159 5.98 19.40 -9.24
C VAL A 159 4.87 19.43 -8.22
N ARG A 160 5.02 20.25 -7.18
CA ARG A 160 4.02 20.41 -6.12
C ARG A 160 2.66 20.81 -6.67
N ASP A 161 2.64 21.85 -7.51
CA ASP A 161 1.40 22.41 -8.02
C ASP A 161 0.70 21.44 -8.98
N GLN A 162 1.45 20.72 -9.82
CA GLN A 162 0.90 19.69 -10.70
C GLN A 162 0.31 18.52 -9.90
N ILE A 163 1.03 18.02 -8.90
CA ILE A 163 0.52 16.89 -8.07
C ILE A 163 -0.70 17.32 -7.28
N ASN A 164 -0.69 18.49 -6.64
CA ASN A 164 -1.84 19.00 -5.90
C ASN A 164 -3.08 19.17 -6.82
N SER A 165 -2.87 19.64 -8.04
CA SER A 165 -3.97 19.73 -9.03
C SER A 165 -4.52 18.36 -9.40
N MET A 166 -3.65 17.36 -9.64
CA MET A 166 -4.07 15.99 -10.02
C MET A 166 -4.79 15.25 -8.90
N THR A 167 -4.36 15.47 -7.65
CA THR A 167 -4.85 14.74 -6.49
C THR A 167 -5.90 15.50 -5.69
N SER A 168 -6.26 16.73 -6.11
CA SER A 168 -7.07 17.66 -5.33
C SER A 168 -6.49 17.90 -3.93
N GLY A 169 -5.16 17.96 -3.84
CA GLY A 169 -4.42 18.15 -2.59
C GLY A 169 -4.30 16.90 -1.71
N GLN A 170 -4.79 15.74 -2.16
CA GLN A 170 -4.60 14.49 -1.43
C GLN A 170 -3.16 13.97 -1.60
N PRO A 171 -2.59 13.31 -0.60
CA PRO A 171 -1.24 12.77 -0.66
C PRO A 171 -1.11 11.61 -1.64
N ILE A 172 0.12 11.33 -2.08
CA ILE A 172 0.41 10.17 -2.95
C ILE A 172 0.17 8.84 -2.24
N PHE A 173 0.45 8.78 -0.93
CA PHE A 173 0.23 7.61 -0.09
C PHE A 173 -0.81 7.88 0.97
N GLU A 174 -1.64 6.89 1.25
CA GLU A 174 -2.61 6.87 2.33
C GLU A 174 -2.53 5.52 3.03
N ILE A 175 -2.59 5.49 4.36
CA ILE A 175 -2.83 4.27 5.11
C ILE A 175 -4.24 4.36 5.68
N LYS A 176 -5.13 3.47 5.22
CA LYS A 176 -6.46 3.28 5.79
C LYS A 176 -6.35 2.30 6.93
N GLU A 177 -6.51 2.78 8.16
CA GLU A 177 -6.43 1.95 9.36
C GLU A 177 -7.52 0.87 9.34
N PHE A 178 -7.16 -0.38 9.72
CA PHE A 178 -8.15 -1.42 9.93
C PHE A 178 -8.93 -1.16 11.21
N LYS A 179 -10.24 -1.09 11.05
CA LYS A 179 -11.20 -0.99 12.16
C LYS A 179 -11.83 -2.34 12.36
N GLY A 180 -11.94 -2.78 13.61
CA GLY A 180 -12.62 -4.03 13.93
C GLY A 180 -14.02 -4.07 13.30
N LYS A 181 -14.33 -5.12 12.53
CA LYS A 181 -15.62 -5.34 11.88
C LYS A 181 -16.33 -6.54 12.44
N LYS A 182 -17.66 -6.42 12.59
CA LYS A 182 -18.55 -7.53 12.91
C LYS A 182 -18.94 -8.25 11.65
N VAL A 183 -18.54 -9.51 11.54
CA VAL A 183 -18.75 -10.33 10.35
C VAL A 183 -19.78 -11.39 10.64
N GLY A 184 -20.86 -11.41 9.84
CA GLY A 184 -21.81 -12.51 9.82
C GLY A 184 -21.39 -13.56 8.80
N VAL A 185 -21.47 -14.85 9.15
CA VAL A 185 -21.15 -15.94 8.24
C VAL A 185 -22.37 -16.79 7.97
N VAL A 186 -22.64 -17.06 6.69
CA VAL A 186 -23.68 -17.99 6.25
C VAL A 186 -22.99 -19.15 5.54
N THR A 187 -23.12 -20.35 6.08
CA THR A 187 -22.61 -21.58 5.46
C THR A 187 -23.78 -22.38 4.90
N THR A 188 -23.72 -22.69 3.60
CA THR A 188 -24.70 -23.57 2.93
C THR A 188 -24.05 -24.89 2.58
N GLY A 189 -24.87 -25.91 2.42
CA GLY A 189 -24.48 -27.25 2.05
C GLY A 189 -25.24 -28.30 2.86
N ASN A 190 -25.99 -29.12 2.15
CA ASN A 190 -26.81 -30.19 2.76
C ASN A 190 -25.95 -31.15 3.60
N GLU A 191 -24.70 -31.37 3.20
CA GLU A 191 -23.77 -32.25 3.90
C GLU A 191 -23.31 -31.70 5.26
N VAL A 192 -23.13 -30.36 5.35
CA VAL A 192 -22.79 -29.66 6.60
C VAL A 192 -24.03 -29.52 7.47
N PHE A 193 -25.13 -29.07 6.87
CA PHE A 193 -26.40 -28.83 7.59
C PHE A 193 -26.93 -30.11 8.28
N TYR A 194 -26.90 -31.22 7.60
CA TYR A 194 -27.34 -32.54 8.20
C TYR A 194 -26.25 -33.22 9.01
N GLY A 195 -25.11 -32.55 9.25
CA GLY A 195 -24.03 -33.09 10.07
C GLY A 195 -23.30 -34.32 9.48
N ARG A 196 -23.38 -34.52 8.14
CA ARG A 196 -22.69 -35.63 7.45
C ARG A 196 -21.18 -35.39 7.39
N ILE A 197 -20.77 -34.12 7.31
CA ILE A 197 -19.38 -33.66 7.41
C ILE A 197 -19.29 -32.52 8.40
N LYS A 198 -18.09 -32.29 8.95
CA LYS A 198 -17.79 -31.18 9.83
C LYS A 198 -17.50 -29.91 8.96
N ASP A 199 -18.01 -28.77 9.38
CA ASP A 199 -17.60 -27.49 8.79
C ASP A 199 -16.12 -27.22 9.10
N THR A 200 -15.30 -27.22 8.08
CA THR A 200 -13.87 -26.89 8.12
C THR A 200 -13.56 -25.54 7.45
N PHE A 201 -14.57 -24.90 6.87
CA PHE A 201 -14.43 -23.63 6.18
C PHE A 201 -14.47 -22.44 7.15
N THR A 202 -15.47 -22.42 8.04
CA THR A 202 -15.66 -21.31 8.99
C THR A 202 -14.44 -21.02 9.86
N PRO A 203 -13.68 -22.00 10.40
CA PRO A 203 -12.45 -21.73 11.13
C PRO A 203 -11.42 -20.94 10.33
N VAL A 204 -11.25 -21.23 9.02
CA VAL A 204 -10.33 -20.53 8.14
C VAL A 204 -10.77 -19.06 7.94
N ILE A 205 -12.09 -18.83 7.83
CA ILE A 205 -12.63 -17.47 7.71
C ILE A 205 -12.34 -16.67 8.99
N ILE A 206 -12.60 -17.26 10.16
CA ILE A 206 -12.34 -16.62 11.46
C ILE A 206 -10.88 -16.17 11.56
N ASP A 207 -9.94 -17.06 11.23
CA ASP A 207 -8.51 -16.75 11.29
C ASP A 207 -8.16 -15.59 10.34
N LYS A 208 -8.68 -15.61 9.09
CA LYS A 208 -8.39 -14.57 8.10
C LYS A 208 -8.98 -13.19 8.47
N ILE A 209 -10.21 -13.13 9.00
CA ILE A 209 -10.78 -11.84 9.43
C ILE A 209 -10.10 -11.30 10.69
N ALA A 210 -9.64 -12.18 11.57
CA ALA A 210 -8.91 -11.79 12.78
C ALA A 210 -7.55 -11.15 12.47
N GLU A 211 -6.90 -11.48 11.32
CA GLU A 211 -5.69 -10.81 10.85
C GLU A 211 -5.89 -9.29 10.75
N PHE A 212 -7.12 -8.81 10.53
CA PHE A 212 -7.47 -7.40 10.35
C PHE A 212 -8.32 -6.83 11.50
N GLY A 213 -8.33 -7.50 12.65
CA GLY A 213 -9.08 -7.07 13.84
C GLY A 213 -10.59 -7.28 13.76
N GLY A 214 -11.07 -8.05 12.78
CA GLY A 214 -12.49 -8.42 12.67
C GLY A 214 -12.85 -9.57 13.57
N GLU A 215 -14.14 -9.71 13.87
CA GLU A 215 -14.71 -10.82 14.64
C GLU A 215 -15.94 -11.40 13.97
N MET A 216 -16.07 -12.70 13.96
CA MET A 216 -17.32 -13.36 13.60
C MET A 216 -18.28 -13.26 14.79
N PHE A 217 -19.38 -12.49 14.62
CA PHE A 217 -20.34 -12.32 15.70
C PHE A 217 -21.50 -13.33 15.65
N GLU A 218 -21.79 -13.85 14.47
CA GLU A 218 -22.86 -14.84 14.26
C GLU A 218 -22.54 -15.74 13.07
N HIS A 219 -22.86 -17.01 13.19
CA HIS A 219 -22.73 -18.03 12.17
C HIS A 219 -24.05 -18.77 11.97
N ILE A 220 -24.57 -18.79 10.76
CA ILE A 220 -25.82 -19.46 10.39
C ILE A 220 -25.49 -20.57 9.39
N VAL A 221 -25.87 -21.80 9.71
CA VAL A 221 -25.70 -22.97 8.82
C VAL A 221 -27.06 -23.36 8.27
N LEU A 222 -27.17 -23.50 6.95
CA LEU A 222 -28.43 -23.75 6.25
C LEU A 222 -28.25 -24.84 5.18
N GLU A 223 -29.37 -25.45 4.82
CA GLU A 223 -29.48 -26.27 3.61
C GLU A 223 -29.43 -25.38 2.34
N ASP A 224 -29.25 -25.97 1.18
CA ASP A 224 -29.15 -25.29 -0.11
C ASP A 224 -30.52 -24.78 -0.60
N ASP A 225 -31.04 -23.74 0.06
CA ASP A 225 -32.30 -23.06 -0.24
C ASP A 225 -32.04 -21.55 -0.38
N ASP A 226 -32.23 -21.03 -1.60
CA ASP A 226 -31.93 -19.62 -1.90
C ASP A 226 -32.77 -18.65 -1.05
N LYS A 227 -34.02 -18.96 -0.72
CA LYS A 227 -34.89 -18.10 0.07
C LYS A 227 -34.45 -18.04 1.54
N LYS A 228 -34.04 -19.20 2.10
CA LYS A 228 -33.53 -19.28 3.48
C LYS A 228 -32.19 -18.54 3.59
N VAL A 229 -31.30 -18.74 2.64
CA VAL A 229 -30.01 -18.05 2.57
C VAL A 229 -30.20 -16.55 2.41
N THR A 230 -31.06 -16.09 1.50
CA THR A 230 -31.41 -14.66 1.37
C THR A 230 -31.90 -14.07 2.69
N LYS A 231 -32.83 -14.77 3.38
CA LYS A 231 -33.36 -14.33 4.66
C LYS A 231 -32.27 -14.23 5.73
N ALA A 232 -31.38 -15.22 5.80
CA ALA A 232 -30.28 -15.21 6.77
C ALA A 232 -29.28 -14.07 6.54
N ILE A 233 -28.96 -13.77 5.28
CA ILE A 233 -28.11 -12.61 4.94
C ILE A 233 -28.77 -11.31 5.43
N LEU A 234 -30.06 -11.09 5.11
CA LEU A 234 -30.77 -9.90 5.53
C LEU A 234 -30.90 -9.81 7.06
N GLU A 235 -31.10 -10.93 7.75
CA GLU A 235 -31.15 -10.98 9.21
C GLU A 235 -29.82 -10.58 9.85
N LEU A 236 -28.68 -11.01 9.29
CA LEU A 236 -27.35 -10.60 9.76
C LEU A 236 -27.12 -9.09 9.54
N ILE A 237 -27.61 -8.55 8.42
CA ILE A 237 -27.55 -7.11 8.12
C ILE A 237 -28.39 -6.32 9.12
N GLU A 238 -29.62 -6.76 9.42
CA GLU A 238 -30.48 -6.15 10.43
C GLU A 238 -29.85 -6.17 11.83
N LYS A 239 -29.10 -7.23 12.17
CA LYS A 239 -28.29 -7.35 13.38
C LYS A 239 -26.99 -6.54 13.36
N ARG A 240 -26.83 -5.66 12.35
CA ARG A 240 -25.70 -4.74 12.18
C ARG A 240 -24.38 -5.42 11.89
N ALA A 241 -24.38 -6.43 11.03
CA ALA A 241 -23.15 -6.90 10.40
C ALA A 241 -22.47 -5.76 9.63
N ASP A 242 -21.15 -5.66 9.74
CA ASP A 242 -20.33 -4.76 8.91
C ASP A 242 -19.94 -5.40 7.58
N MET A 243 -20.02 -6.72 7.52
CA MET A 243 -19.75 -7.56 6.35
C MET A 243 -20.49 -8.89 6.51
N VAL A 244 -20.96 -9.48 5.41
CA VAL A 244 -21.49 -10.84 5.38
C VAL A 244 -20.61 -11.70 4.45
N VAL A 245 -20.27 -12.88 4.92
CA VAL A 245 -19.51 -13.89 4.15
C VAL A 245 -20.39 -15.12 3.96
N CYS A 246 -20.56 -15.52 2.70
CA CYS A 246 -21.30 -16.72 2.33
C CYS A 246 -20.35 -17.80 1.83
N THR A 247 -20.52 -19.04 2.27
CA THR A 247 -19.75 -20.20 1.87
C THR A 247 -20.65 -21.36 1.48
N GLY A 248 -20.18 -22.21 0.57
CA GLY A 248 -20.99 -23.27 -0.03
C GLY A 248 -21.85 -22.78 -1.18
N GLY A 249 -22.26 -23.67 -2.07
CA GLY A 249 -23.15 -23.40 -3.19
C GLY A 249 -22.71 -22.28 -4.12
N MET A 250 -21.39 -22.15 -4.37
CA MET A 250 -20.80 -21.07 -5.17
C MET A 250 -20.37 -21.49 -6.58
N SER A 251 -20.52 -22.76 -6.94
CA SER A 251 -20.15 -23.27 -8.26
C SER A 251 -21.31 -23.14 -9.27
N VAL A 252 -21.26 -23.88 -10.36
CA VAL A 252 -22.24 -23.81 -11.47
C VAL A 252 -23.26 -24.94 -11.44
N ASP A 253 -23.23 -25.77 -10.40
CA ASP A 253 -24.17 -26.88 -10.29
C ASP A 253 -25.60 -26.39 -10.01
N PRO A 254 -26.66 -27.14 -10.43
CA PRO A 254 -28.04 -26.73 -10.24
C PRO A 254 -28.45 -26.50 -8.78
N ASP A 255 -27.71 -27.14 -7.84
CA ASP A 255 -27.93 -27.01 -6.42
C ASP A 255 -27.15 -25.84 -5.79
N ASP A 256 -26.25 -25.21 -6.54
CA ASP A 256 -25.48 -24.06 -6.08
C ASP A 256 -26.29 -22.78 -6.18
N LYS A 257 -26.94 -22.40 -5.09
CA LYS A 257 -27.90 -21.31 -5.04
C LYS A 257 -27.42 -20.03 -4.34
N THR A 258 -26.23 -20.04 -3.79
CA THR A 258 -25.69 -18.88 -3.04
C THR A 258 -25.58 -17.61 -3.87
N PRO A 259 -25.14 -17.61 -5.14
CA PRO A 259 -25.14 -16.39 -5.96
C PRO A 259 -26.55 -15.84 -6.20
N LEU A 260 -27.53 -16.72 -6.42
CA LEU A 260 -28.93 -16.32 -6.56
C LEU A 260 -29.48 -15.74 -5.24
N ALA A 261 -29.16 -16.35 -4.12
CA ALA A 261 -29.57 -15.86 -2.81
C ALA A 261 -29.02 -14.47 -2.50
N ILE A 262 -27.73 -14.22 -2.82
CA ILE A 262 -27.11 -12.90 -2.67
C ILE A 262 -27.82 -11.87 -3.59
N LYS A 263 -28.09 -12.23 -4.84
CA LYS A 263 -28.83 -11.36 -5.77
C LYS A 263 -30.23 -11.02 -5.24
N ASN A 264 -30.92 -11.99 -4.65
CA ASN A 264 -32.28 -11.82 -4.12
C ASN A 264 -32.35 -10.91 -2.90
N THR A 265 -31.21 -10.59 -2.23
CA THR A 265 -31.17 -9.57 -1.16
C THR A 265 -31.41 -8.17 -1.69
N GLY A 266 -31.29 -7.93 -2.99
CA GLY A 266 -31.28 -6.60 -3.60
C GLY A 266 -29.93 -5.91 -3.57
N ALA A 267 -28.85 -6.62 -3.20
CA ALA A 267 -27.48 -6.10 -3.26
C ALA A 267 -27.01 -5.92 -4.71
N ASP A 268 -26.23 -4.87 -4.95
CA ASP A 268 -25.56 -4.62 -6.22
C ASP A 268 -24.37 -5.58 -6.39
N ILE A 269 -24.48 -6.52 -7.34
CA ILE A 269 -23.39 -7.45 -7.65
C ILE A 269 -22.32 -6.69 -8.42
N ILE A 270 -21.13 -6.60 -7.85
CA ILE A 270 -19.96 -5.98 -8.46
C ILE A 270 -19.29 -6.95 -9.43
N SER A 271 -19.09 -8.19 -8.98
CA SER A 271 -18.53 -9.25 -9.81
C SER A 271 -19.00 -10.61 -9.33
N TYR A 272 -19.26 -11.51 -10.27
CA TYR A 272 -19.32 -12.94 -10.05
C TYR A 272 -18.32 -13.60 -11.01
N GLY A 273 -17.25 -14.08 -10.45
CA GLY A 273 -16.01 -14.48 -11.12
C GLY A 273 -14.90 -13.43 -10.95
N ALA A 274 -13.67 -13.92 -10.83
CA ALA A 274 -12.47 -13.09 -10.74
C ALA A 274 -11.31 -13.76 -11.49
N PRO A 275 -10.43 -12.99 -12.15
CA PRO A 275 -9.28 -13.53 -12.88
C PRO A 275 -8.14 -13.88 -11.92
N VAL A 276 -8.44 -14.63 -10.84
CA VAL A 276 -7.50 -15.03 -9.79
C VAL A 276 -7.58 -16.52 -9.55
N LEU A 277 -6.45 -17.18 -9.53
CA LEU A 277 -6.31 -18.60 -9.25
C LEU A 277 -5.31 -18.84 -8.11
N PRO A 278 -5.77 -19.49 -7.02
CA PRO A 278 -7.13 -20.00 -6.74
C PRO A 278 -8.13 -18.87 -6.42
N GLY A 279 -9.41 -19.08 -6.81
CA GLY A 279 -10.47 -18.18 -6.41
C GLY A 279 -11.43 -17.71 -7.51
N ALA A 280 -11.39 -18.30 -8.71
CA ALA A 280 -12.16 -17.85 -9.86
C ALA A 280 -13.67 -17.66 -9.63
N MET A 281 -14.32 -18.47 -8.78
CA MET A 281 -15.76 -18.42 -8.49
C MET A 281 -16.11 -17.47 -7.35
N PHE A 282 -15.31 -16.43 -7.12
CA PHE A 282 -15.57 -15.41 -6.11
C PHE A 282 -16.73 -14.49 -6.53
N LEU A 283 -17.56 -14.09 -5.55
CA LEU A 283 -18.60 -13.09 -5.73
C LEU A 283 -18.42 -11.94 -4.74
N LEU A 284 -18.53 -10.71 -5.22
CA LEU A 284 -18.62 -9.50 -4.41
C LEU A 284 -19.90 -8.74 -4.75
N ALA A 285 -20.64 -8.37 -3.72
CA ALA A 285 -21.80 -7.48 -3.83
C ALA A 285 -21.80 -6.47 -2.69
N TYR A 286 -22.51 -5.33 -2.89
CA TYR A 286 -22.71 -4.33 -1.86
C TYR A 286 -24.21 -4.11 -1.63
N TYR A 287 -24.65 -4.26 -0.38
CA TYR A 287 -26.02 -3.98 0.04
C TYR A 287 -26.15 -2.56 0.55
N GLY A 288 -27.23 -1.84 0.21
CA GLY A 288 -27.53 -0.50 0.70
C GLY A 288 -26.93 0.64 -0.11
N LYS A 289 -26.34 0.39 -1.30
CA LYS A 289 -25.68 1.41 -2.14
C LYS A 289 -26.65 2.53 -2.60
N ASN A 290 -27.95 2.28 -2.64
CA ASN A 290 -28.97 3.18 -3.20
C ASN A 290 -29.77 3.95 -2.13
N GLY A 291 -29.14 4.45 -1.06
CA GLY A 291 -29.85 5.34 -0.09
C GLY A 291 -29.48 5.17 1.38
N SER A 292 -28.48 4.41 1.67
CA SER A 292 -27.92 4.24 3.02
C SER A 292 -26.57 4.93 3.14
N ASP A 293 -26.31 5.56 4.30
CA ASP A 293 -25.01 6.15 4.61
C ASP A 293 -23.86 5.10 4.73
N LYS A 294 -24.22 3.82 4.73
CA LYS A 294 -23.27 2.71 4.86
C LYS A 294 -23.64 1.59 3.90
N THR A 295 -22.68 1.21 3.05
CA THR A 295 -22.78 0.01 2.24
C THR A 295 -22.19 -1.20 2.97
N ILE A 296 -22.86 -2.35 2.88
CA ILE A 296 -22.43 -3.59 3.54
C ILE A 296 -21.96 -4.56 2.48
N PRO A 297 -20.67 -4.95 2.45
CA PRO A 297 -20.16 -5.93 1.52
C PRO A 297 -20.68 -7.32 1.85
N ILE A 298 -21.09 -8.05 0.81
CA ILE A 298 -21.46 -9.46 0.84
C ILE A 298 -20.50 -10.21 -0.07
N LEU A 299 -19.78 -11.16 0.50
CA LEU A 299 -18.78 -11.97 -0.21
C LEU A 299 -19.27 -13.40 -0.34
N GLY A 300 -19.29 -13.93 -1.56
CA GLY A 300 -19.46 -15.36 -1.81
C GLY A 300 -18.09 -16.01 -2.05
N LEU A 301 -17.68 -16.92 -1.18
CA LEU A 301 -16.35 -17.51 -1.20
C LEU A 301 -16.34 -18.88 -1.89
N PRO A 302 -15.45 -19.09 -2.88
CA PRO A 302 -15.26 -20.40 -3.50
C PRO A 302 -14.59 -21.37 -2.54
N GLY A 303 -14.87 -22.69 -2.71
CA GLY A 303 -14.38 -23.75 -1.84
C GLY A 303 -12.86 -23.80 -1.67
N CYS A 304 -12.09 -23.29 -2.63
CA CYS A 304 -10.62 -23.27 -2.55
C CYS A 304 -10.09 -22.41 -1.38
N VAL A 305 -10.86 -21.46 -0.86
CA VAL A 305 -10.46 -20.65 0.30
C VAL A 305 -10.23 -21.52 1.54
N MET A 306 -10.90 -22.68 1.62
CA MET A 306 -10.78 -23.60 2.73
C MET A 306 -9.41 -24.29 2.80
N TYR A 307 -8.78 -24.60 1.67
CA TYR A 307 -7.56 -25.41 1.62
C TYR A 307 -6.34 -24.72 0.99
N ALA A 308 -6.54 -23.72 0.14
CA ALA A 308 -5.42 -22.99 -0.44
C ALA A 308 -4.87 -21.94 0.53
N LYS A 309 -3.54 -21.84 0.60
CA LYS A 309 -2.86 -20.91 1.53
C LYS A 309 -3.26 -19.45 1.25
N ARG A 310 -3.35 -19.05 -0.03
CA ARG A 310 -3.76 -17.72 -0.48
C ARG A 310 -4.66 -17.81 -1.70
N THR A 311 -5.68 -16.97 -1.74
CA THR A 311 -6.72 -16.94 -2.77
C THR A 311 -7.13 -15.51 -3.06
N ILE A 312 -8.10 -15.30 -3.93
CA ILE A 312 -8.78 -14.01 -4.16
C ILE A 312 -9.23 -13.36 -2.83
N PHE A 313 -9.66 -14.16 -1.85
CA PHE A 313 -10.12 -13.64 -0.58
C PHE A 313 -9.02 -12.85 0.15
N ASP A 314 -7.77 -13.30 0.07
CA ASP A 314 -6.62 -12.61 0.67
C ASP A 314 -6.26 -11.29 -0.03
N LEU A 315 -6.71 -11.07 -1.27
CA LEU A 315 -6.52 -9.83 -2.02
C LEU A 315 -7.65 -8.82 -1.76
N ILE A 316 -8.87 -9.30 -1.56
CA ILE A 316 -10.06 -8.46 -1.40
C ILE A 316 -10.34 -8.14 0.07
N LEU A 317 -10.15 -9.09 0.98
CA LEU A 317 -10.46 -8.92 2.40
C LEU A 317 -9.80 -7.68 3.02
N PRO A 318 -8.49 -7.41 2.84
CA PRO A 318 -7.87 -6.22 3.41
C PRO A 318 -8.54 -4.93 2.94
N ARG A 319 -8.94 -4.85 1.67
CA ARG A 319 -9.64 -3.68 1.12
C ARG A 319 -10.99 -3.46 1.79
N VAL A 320 -11.80 -4.52 1.87
CA VAL A 320 -13.10 -4.48 2.53
C VAL A 320 -12.98 -4.13 4.02
N MET A 321 -11.98 -4.69 4.70
CA MET A 321 -11.74 -4.42 6.12
C MET A 321 -11.29 -2.97 6.39
N ALA A 322 -10.69 -2.29 5.40
CA ALA A 322 -10.26 -0.89 5.46
C ALA A 322 -11.32 0.10 4.93
N ASP A 323 -12.56 -0.33 4.68
CA ASP A 323 -13.60 0.48 4.02
C ASP A 323 -13.13 1.04 2.66
N ASP A 324 -12.30 0.28 1.94
CA ASP A 324 -11.87 0.60 0.58
C ASP A 324 -12.80 -0.11 -0.40
N GLU A 325 -13.65 0.66 -1.07
CA GLU A 325 -14.59 0.11 -2.05
C GLU A 325 -13.84 -0.59 -3.19
N VAL A 326 -14.25 -1.80 -3.52
CA VAL A 326 -13.70 -2.60 -4.61
C VAL A 326 -14.66 -2.55 -5.78
N THR A 327 -14.18 -2.10 -6.93
CA THR A 327 -14.95 -2.02 -8.17
C THR A 327 -14.76 -3.26 -9.05
N ALA A 328 -15.59 -3.38 -10.08
CA ALA A 328 -15.41 -4.43 -11.10
C ALA A 328 -14.08 -4.27 -11.86
N GLU A 329 -13.64 -3.03 -12.09
CA GLU A 329 -12.35 -2.70 -12.72
C GLU A 329 -11.18 -3.15 -11.83
N ASP A 330 -11.23 -2.86 -10.52
CA ASP A 330 -10.23 -3.35 -9.57
C ASP A 330 -10.08 -4.88 -9.61
N ILE A 331 -11.21 -5.61 -9.70
CA ILE A 331 -11.18 -7.08 -9.79
C ILE A 331 -10.58 -7.52 -11.14
N ALA A 332 -10.93 -6.86 -12.23
CA ALA A 332 -10.39 -7.19 -13.57
C ALA A 332 -8.87 -6.95 -13.63
N GLU A 333 -8.37 -5.90 -13.01
CA GLU A 333 -6.92 -5.59 -12.93
C GLU A 333 -6.10 -6.67 -12.20
N LEU A 334 -6.73 -7.49 -11.34
CA LEU A 334 -6.04 -8.60 -10.66
C LEU A 334 -5.61 -9.72 -11.62
N GLY A 335 -6.00 -9.68 -12.90
CA GLY A 335 -5.58 -10.66 -13.90
C GLY A 335 -4.07 -10.76 -14.06
N GLU A 336 -3.37 -9.63 -14.06
CA GLU A 336 -1.91 -9.61 -13.92
C GLU A 336 -1.55 -9.82 -12.44
N GLY A 337 -0.74 -10.84 -12.15
CA GLY A 337 -0.40 -11.25 -10.78
C GLY A 337 -1.46 -12.12 -10.09
N GLY A 338 -2.60 -12.41 -10.72
CA GLY A 338 -3.68 -13.22 -10.14
C GLY A 338 -3.40 -14.72 -10.04
N LEU A 339 -2.26 -15.20 -10.53
CA LEU A 339 -1.88 -16.61 -10.45
C LEU A 339 -0.97 -16.87 -9.23
N CYS A 340 -1.49 -17.57 -8.22
CA CYS A 340 -0.68 -18.08 -7.12
C CYS A 340 0.15 -19.29 -7.56
N LEU A 341 1.45 -19.26 -7.29
CA LEU A 341 2.36 -20.35 -7.66
C LEU A 341 2.36 -21.53 -6.69
N GLU A 342 1.52 -21.51 -5.64
CA GLU A 342 1.36 -22.56 -4.63
C GLU A 342 2.68 -23.04 -4.01
N CYS A 343 3.58 -22.09 -3.71
CA CYS A 343 4.92 -22.38 -3.19
C CYS A 343 4.89 -23.22 -1.91
N ASP A 344 5.86 -24.12 -1.73
CA ASP A 344 6.00 -24.96 -0.52
C ASP A 344 5.99 -24.11 0.76
N VAL A 345 6.73 -23.01 0.76
CA VAL A 345 6.72 -21.98 1.82
C VAL A 345 6.04 -20.73 1.29
N CYS A 346 4.89 -20.39 1.86
CA CYS A 346 4.16 -19.18 1.48
C CYS A 346 4.85 -17.93 2.06
N VAL A 347 5.25 -17.01 1.19
CA VAL A 347 5.89 -15.74 1.56
C VAL A 347 4.99 -14.53 1.29
N PHE A 348 3.71 -14.75 1.01
CA PHE A 348 2.74 -13.66 0.82
C PHE A 348 2.74 -12.69 2.02
N PRO A 349 2.69 -11.37 1.80
CA PRO A 349 2.54 -10.67 0.52
C PRO A 349 3.86 -10.33 -0.19
N LYS A 350 4.98 -10.95 0.16
CA LYS A 350 6.32 -10.69 -0.44
C LYS A 350 6.58 -11.53 -1.70
N CYS A 351 5.55 -11.86 -2.45
CA CYS A 351 5.61 -12.62 -3.71
C CYS A 351 4.92 -11.85 -4.84
N THR A 352 4.79 -12.45 -6.02
CA THR A 352 4.14 -11.82 -7.18
C THR A 352 2.62 -11.87 -7.16
N PHE A 353 2.02 -12.66 -6.27
CA PHE A 353 0.57 -12.83 -6.18
C PHE A 353 -0.11 -11.55 -5.71
N GLY A 354 -1.07 -11.04 -6.50
CA GLY A 354 -1.80 -9.81 -6.27
C GLY A 354 -1.04 -8.52 -6.61
N ARG A 355 0.02 -8.59 -7.45
CA ARG A 355 0.86 -7.42 -7.80
C ARG A 355 0.88 -7.13 -9.27
#